data_f615363c88a3e4e394fc8f902ef13c1e
#
_entry.id   f615363c88a3e4e394fc8f902ef13c1e
#
_cell.length_a   1.000
_cell.length_b   1.000
_cell.length_c   1.000
_cell.angle_alpha   90.00
_cell.angle_beta   90.00
_cell.angle_gamma   90.00
#
_symmetry.space_group_name_H-M   'P 1'
#
loop_
_entity.id
_entity.type
_entity.pdbx_description
1 polymer ?
#
loop_
_entity_poly.entity_id
_entity_poly.type
_entity_poly.pdbx_seq_one_letter_code
_entity_poly.pdbx_strand_id
1 'polypeptide(L)'
;GHIGGKGAEFLQEASTGGACAFNLETGLIDNSICYGRKGRLEAHVSIHGVEVHAGNDFSNGRNAIAEMAHKILEIEALTDLEKGTTVVSGVIQGGTISNAIPKFCKLEVECRFDTVSEMKRFQENLEAICAKTYVDGTTTEVEYTSSFAPYETTDVVMNFWEFVKETAVEAGLEEVKGKRLGGSSDAGYILMGGTPVLCSFGIQGEWNHTTREYALPGSMCSRGKLISAVILNLKNFK
;
A
#
# COMPACT_ATOMS: atom_id res chain seq x y z
N GLY A 1 -8.31 -5.83 12.09
CA GLY A 1 -8.37 -5.01 10.88
C GLY A 1 -7.32 -3.93 10.94
N HIS A 2 -6.86 -3.51 9.79
CA HIS A 2 -5.87 -2.44 9.69
C HIS A 2 -6.46 -1.13 10.23
N ILE A 3 -5.67 -0.41 11.02
CA ILE A 3 -6.10 0.85 11.64
C ILE A 3 -6.12 2.00 10.62
N GLY A 4 -5.63 1.86 9.41
CA GLY A 4 -5.51 2.85 8.33
C GLY A 4 -6.08 4.24 8.60
N GLY A 5 -5.42 5.29 8.22
CA GLY A 5 -5.88 6.67 8.42
C GLY A 5 -5.76 7.17 9.87
N LYS A 6 -6.85 7.26 10.60
CA LYS A 6 -6.89 7.87 11.96
C LYS A 6 -6.03 7.15 13.02
N GLY A 7 -5.69 5.88 12.83
CA GLY A 7 -4.82 5.13 13.74
C GLY A 7 -3.32 5.30 13.45
N ALA A 8 -2.96 5.81 12.26
CA ALA A 8 -1.56 5.96 11.85
C ALA A 8 -0.77 6.90 12.78
N GLU A 9 -1.33 8.06 13.07
CA GLU A 9 -0.72 9.05 13.99
C GLU A 9 -0.52 8.48 15.38
N PHE A 10 -1.54 7.76 15.89
CA PHE A 10 -1.46 7.08 17.19
C PHE A 10 -0.35 6.02 17.21
N LEU A 11 -0.21 5.21 16.15
CA LEU A 11 0.85 4.20 16.07
C LEU A 11 2.24 4.83 16.01
N GLN A 12 2.40 5.92 15.26
CA GLN A 12 3.65 6.68 15.21
C GLN A 12 4.03 7.22 16.60
N GLU A 13 3.08 7.89 17.27
CA GLU A 13 3.29 8.47 18.60
C GLU A 13 3.60 7.39 19.63
N ALA A 14 2.79 6.32 19.70
CA ALA A 14 2.93 5.24 20.66
C ALA A 14 4.23 4.42 20.47
N SER A 15 4.77 4.36 19.25
CA SER A 15 6.01 3.64 18.95
C SER A 15 7.27 4.50 19.11
N THR A 16 7.14 5.82 19.12
CA THR A 16 8.30 6.75 19.18
C THR A 16 9.15 6.50 20.42
N GLY A 17 10.46 6.32 20.21
CA GLY A 17 11.43 6.05 21.27
C GLY A 17 11.46 4.59 21.76
N GLY A 18 10.68 3.70 21.14
CA GLY A 18 10.76 2.26 21.38
C GLY A 18 12.11 1.68 20.93
N ALA A 19 12.65 0.73 21.66
CA ALA A 19 13.88 0.02 21.26
C ALA A 19 13.66 -0.84 20.01
N CYS A 20 12.49 -1.47 19.90
CA CYS A 20 12.03 -2.21 18.74
C CYS A 20 10.50 -2.46 18.83
N ALA A 21 9.91 -2.92 17.73
CA ALA A 21 8.52 -3.33 17.67
C ALA A 21 8.33 -4.66 16.93
N PHE A 22 7.34 -5.42 17.35
CA PHE A 22 6.91 -6.65 16.69
C PHE A 22 5.48 -6.44 16.15
N ASN A 23 5.33 -6.45 14.84
CA ASN A 23 3.99 -6.41 14.26
C ASN A 23 3.48 -7.85 14.07
N LEU A 24 2.40 -8.19 14.78
CA LEU A 24 1.84 -9.53 14.87
C LEU A 24 0.86 -9.86 13.72
N GLU A 25 1.12 -9.35 12.53
CA GLU A 25 0.49 -9.84 11.29
C GLU A 25 0.73 -11.33 11.14
N THR A 26 -0.11 -12.00 10.33
CA THR A 26 0.00 -13.44 10.08
C THR A 26 1.42 -13.84 9.74
N GLY A 27 1.95 -14.80 10.50
CA GLY A 27 3.24 -15.41 10.28
C GLY A 27 3.23 -16.29 9.02
N LEU A 28 4.36 -16.35 8.32
CA LEU A 28 4.50 -17.16 7.11
C LEU A 28 4.80 -18.61 7.48
N ILE A 29 4.20 -19.56 6.74
CA ILE A 29 4.34 -21.01 7.02
C ILE A 29 5.78 -21.55 6.80
N ASP A 30 6.58 -20.85 5.99
CA ASP A 30 8.00 -21.15 5.75
C ASP A 30 8.94 -20.58 6.83
N ASN A 31 8.40 -20.15 7.96
CA ASN A 31 9.06 -19.49 9.07
C ASN A 31 9.70 -18.13 8.73
N SER A 32 9.28 -17.50 7.62
CA SER A 32 9.78 -16.17 7.26
C SER A 32 9.19 -15.08 8.15
N ILE A 33 10.01 -14.05 8.38
CA ILE A 33 9.67 -12.78 8.99
C ILE A 33 9.76 -11.70 7.92
N CYS A 34 8.84 -10.75 7.94
CA CYS A 34 8.77 -9.71 6.92
C CYS A 34 9.52 -8.45 7.37
N TYR A 35 10.48 -8.00 6.53
CA TYR A 35 11.27 -6.79 6.72
C TYR A 35 10.98 -5.71 5.66
N GLY A 36 9.89 -5.82 4.92
CA GLY A 36 9.46 -4.80 3.96
C GLY A 36 8.14 -5.15 3.29
N ARG A 37 7.29 -4.13 3.12
CA ARG A 37 5.98 -4.26 2.48
C ARG A 37 5.69 -3.04 1.62
N LYS A 38 4.98 -3.23 0.51
CA LYS A 38 4.54 -2.11 -0.30
C LYS A 38 3.52 -1.25 0.43
N GLY A 39 3.63 0.05 0.24
CA GLY A 39 2.54 0.98 0.50
C GLY A 39 1.45 0.86 -0.55
N ARG A 40 0.31 1.48 -0.28
CA ARG A 40 -0.85 1.53 -1.17
C ARG A 40 -1.47 2.92 -1.14
N LEU A 41 -1.83 3.42 -2.30
CA LEU A 41 -2.65 4.61 -2.46
C LEU A 41 -3.78 4.28 -3.43
N GLU A 42 -5.00 4.67 -3.08
CA GLU A 42 -6.18 4.56 -3.91
C GLU A 42 -6.74 5.95 -4.17
N ALA A 43 -7.00 6.25 -5.44
CA ALA A 43 -7.54 7.53 -5.86
C ALA A 43 -8.74 7.33 -6.79
N HIS A 44 -9.73 8.21 -6.67
CA HIS A 44 -10.82 8.36 -7.60
C HIS A 44 -10.58 9.61 -8.46
N VAL A 45 -10.60 9.43 -9.77
CA VAL A 45 -10.55 10.52 -10.74
C VAL A 45 -11.93 10.67 -11.35
N SER A 46 -12.58 11.81 -11.17
CA SER A 46 -13.90 12.11 -11.69
C SER A 46 -13.82 13.21 -12.73
N ILE A 47 -14.42 12.99 -13.90
CA ILE A 47 -14.46 13.95 -14.98
C ILE A 47 -15.91 14.37 -15.24
N HIS A 48 -16.11 15.68 -15.30
CA HIS A 48 -17.39 16.30 -15.63
C HIS A 48 -17.30 16.97 -17.01
N GLY A 49 -18.26 16.69 -17.84
CA GLY A 49 -18.44 17.24 -19.19
C GLY A 49 -19.85 17.77 -19.40
N VAL A 50 -20.31 17.80 -20.66
CA VAL A 50 -21.65 18.29 -21.03
C VAL A 50 -22.38 17.25 -21.87
N GLU A 51 -23.54 16.78 -21.41
CA GLU A 51 -24.38 15.82 -22.11
C GLU A 51 -25.23 16.49 -23.18
N VAL A 52 -25.17 15.95 -24.39
CA VAL A 52 -25.97 16.38 -25.52
C VAL A 52 -26.29 15.20 -26.44
N HIS A 53 -27.25 15.33 -27.33
CA HIS A 53 -27.51 14.34 -28.36
C HIS A 53 -26.39 14.34 -29.41
N ALA A 54 -25.72 13.20 -29.58
CA ALA A 54 -24.50 13.10 -30.38
C ALA A 54 -24.69 13.48 -31.88
N GLY A 55 -25.86 13.27 -32.44
CA GLY A 55 -26.15 13.62 -33.86
C GLY A 55 -26.67 15.04 -34.08
N ASN A 56 -27.38 15.62 -33.10
CA ASN A 56 -28.08 16.90 -33.30
C ASN A 56 -27.30 18.11 -32.76
N ASP A 57 -26.51 17.92 -31.70
CA ASP A 57 -25.90 19.02 -30.95
C ASP A 57 -24.45 18.74 -30.53
N PHE A 58 -23.72 17.98 -31.35
CA PHE A 58 -22.38 17.48 -31.05
C PHE A 58 -21.40 18.56 -30.59
N SER A 59 -21.42 19.74 -31.22
CA SER A 59 -20.49 20.86 -30.95
C SER A 59 -20.60 21.44 -29.55
N ASN A 60 -21.78 21.32 -28.91
CA ASN A 60 -22.05 21.81 -27.56
C ASN A 60 -21.73 20.73 -26.48
N GLY A 61 -21.48 19.49 -26.87
CA GLY A 61 -21.11 18.41 -25.96
C GLY A 61 -19.67 18.50 -25.49
N ARG A 62 -19.40 17.95 -24.29
CA ARG A 62 -18.05 17.80 -23.74
C ARG A 62 -17.92 16.38 -23.22
N ASN A 63 -17.16 15.57 -23.97
CA ASN A 63 -17.12 14.12 -23.75
C ASN A 63 -16.19 13.74 -22.58
N ALA A 64 -16.76 13.43 -21.42
CA ALA A 64 -16.01 13.03 -20.24
C ALA A 64 -15.25 11.68 -20.41
N ILE A 65 -15.79 10.75 -21.22
CA ILE A 65 -15.08 9.47 -21.50
C ILE A 65 -13.86 9.72 -22.38
N ALA A 66 -13.96 10.59 -23.38
CA ALA A 66 -12.82 10.94 -24.23
C ALA A 66 -11.69 11.61 -23.43
N GLU A 67 -12.02 12.55 -22.55
CA GLU A 67 -11.09 13.15 -21.60
C GLU A 67 -10.41 12.09 -20.73
N MET A 68 -11.20 11.17 -20.15
CA MET A 68 -10.67 10.08 -19.30
C MET A 68 -9.74 9.14 -20.07
N ALA A 69 -10.03 8.83 -21.34
CA ALA A 69 -9.21 7.95 -22.15
C ALA A 69 -7.77 8.48 -22.31
N HIS A 70 -7.59 9.79 -22.49
CA HIS A 70 -6.27 10.41 -22.55
C HIS A 70 -5.54 10.28 -21.20
N LYS A 71 -6.23 10.56 -20.09
CA LYS A 71 -5.64 10.50 -18.75
C LYS A 71 -5.25 9.08 -18.33
N ILE A 72 -6.04 8.06 -18.66
CA ILE A 72 -5.72 6.66 -18.34
C ILE A 72 -4.37 6.25 -18.92
N LEU A 73 -4.09 6.60 -20.17
CA LEU A 73 -2.81 6.22 -20.80
C LEU A 73 -1.60 6.85 -20.09
N GLU A 74 -1.72 8.09 -19.63
CA GLU A 74 -0.66 8.73 -18.87
C GLU A 74 -0.56 8.19 -17.42
N ILE A 75 -1.68 7.87 -16.78
CA ILE A 75 -1.73 7.28 -15.43
C ILE A 75 -1.08 5.90 -15.43
N GLU A 76 -1.41 5.02 -16.38
CA GLU A 76 -0.79 3.69 -16.51
C GLU A 76 0.72 3.78 -16.75
N ALA A 77 1.18 4.80 -17.51
CA ALA A 77 2.60 5.05 -17.76
C ALA A 77 3.41 5.45 -16.51
N LEU A 78 2.77 5.75 -15.38
CA LEU A 78 3.45 6.02 -14.11
C LEU A 78 4.01 4.75 -13.45
N THR A 79 3.67 3.55 -13.93
CA THR A 79 4.26 2.29 -13.48
C THR A 79 5.77 2.30 -13.71
N ASP A 80 6.53 1.97 -12.67
CA ASP A 80 8.00 1.88 -12.69
C ASP A 80 8.42 0.67 -11.86
N LEU A 81 8.61 -0.46 -12.53
CA LEU A 81 8.93 -1.73 -11.88
C LEU A 81 10.34 -1.74 -11.27
N GLU A 82 11.27 -0.92 -11.80
CA GLU A 82 12.62 -0.81 -11.25
C GLU A 82 12.60 -0.10 -9.89
N LYS A 83 11.69 0.88 -9.71
CA LYS A 83 11.46 1.56 -8.44
C LYS A 83 10.43 0.87 -7.55
N GLY A 84 9.89 -0.28 -7.99
CA GLY A 84 8.90 -1.04 -7.26
C GLY A 84 7.51 -0.40 -7.25
N THR A 85 7.21 0.51 -8.18
CA THR A 85 5.91 1.17 -8.30
C THR A 85 5.05 0.50 -9.36
N THR A 86 3.81 0.15 -8.99
CA THR A 86 2.79 -0.35 -9.92
C THR A 86 1.54 0.50 -9.83
N VAL A 87 0.96 0.84 -10.97
CA VAL A 87 -0.26 1.62 -11.09
C VAL A 87 -1.28 0.84 -11.90
N VAL A 88 -2.52 0.80 -11.44
CA VAL A 88 -3.61 0.08 -12.10
C VAL A 88 -4.87 0.94 -12.11
N SER A 89 -5.39 1.19 -13.30
CA SER A 89 -6.73 1.73 -13.55
C SER A 89 -7.75 0.59 -13.43
N GLY A 90 -8.17 0.28 -12.19
CA GLY A 90 -8.87 -0.96 -11.87
C GLY A 90 -10.35 -0.96 -12.24
N VAL A 91 -11.03 0.20 -12.14
CA VAL A 91 -12.47 0.33 -12.43
C VAL A 91 -12.73 1.62 -13.20
N ILE A 92 -13.50 1.54 -14.27
CA ILE A 92 -13.96 2.71 -15.01
C ILE A 92 -15.48 2.64 -15.18
N GLN A 93 -16.15 3.78 -14.97
CA GLN A 93 -17.59 3.92 -15.14
C GLN A 93 -17.91 5.25 -15.83
N GLY A 94 -18.73 5.23 -16.87
CA GLY A 94 -19.09 6.46 -17.58
C GLY A 94 -20.14 6.24 -18.66
N GLY A 95 -20.84 7.33 -19.02
CA GLY A 95 -21.90 7.32 -20.02
C GLY A 95 -23.20 6.67 -19.55
N THR A 96 -24.25 6.85 -20.33
CA THR A 96 -25.60 6.33 -20.06
C THR A 96 -26.20 5.60 -21.28
N ILE A 97 -26.04 6.18 -22.45
CA ILE A 97 -26.60 5.68 -23.71
C ILE A 97 -25.67 6.05 -24.87
N SER A 98 -25.60 5.20 -25.90
CA SER A 98 -24.61 5.33 -26.98
C SER A 98 -24.80 6.55 -27.90
N ASN A 99 -25.98 7.14 -27.96
CA ASN A 99 -26.30 8.33 -28.79
C ASN A 99 -26.26 9.65 -28.04
N ALA A 100 -25.76 9.66 -26.79
CA ALA A 100 -25.50 10.89 -26.03
C ALA A 100 -24.00 11.05 -25.74
N ILE A 101 -23.51 12.29 -25.82
CA ILE A 101 -22.15 12.60 -25.33
C ILE A 101 -22.17 12.50 -23.81
N PRO A 102 -21.26 11.71 -23.20
CA PRO A 102 -21.28 11.48 -21.76
C PRO A 102 -20.79 12.68 -20.98
N LYS A 103 -21.59 13.11 -19.99
CA LYS A 103 -21.25 14.23 -19.09
C LYS A 103 -20.42 13.82 -17.89
N PHE A 104 -20.25 12.51 -17.65
CA PHE A 104 -19.55 12.02 -16.47
C PHE A 104 -18.76 10.74 -16.79
N CYS A 105 -17.54 10.68 -16.23
CA CYS A 105 -16.73 9.46 -16.20
C CYS A 105 -15.93 9.42 -14.90
N LYS A 106 -15.90 8.26 -14.23
CA LYS A 106 -15.13 8.01 -13.02
C LYS A 106 -14.15 6.86 -13.25
N LEU A 107 -12.93 7.03 -12.75
CA LEU A 107 -11.86 6.03 -12.73
C LEU A 107 -11.44 5.78 -11.29
N GLU A 108 -11.25 4.51 -10.91
CA GLU A 108 -10.63 4.11 -9.67
C GLU A 108 -9.22 3.59 -9.97
N VAL A 109 -8.22 4.22 -9.36
CA VAL A 109 -6.80 3.93 -9.56
C VAL A 109 -6.20 3.40 -8.27
N GLU A 110 -5.50 2.27 -8.32
CA GLU A 110 -4.65 1.79 -7.22
C GLU A 110 -3.17 1.93 -7.60
N CYS A 111 -2.37 2.47 -6.67
CA CYS A 111 -0.92 2.52 -6.79
C CYS A 111 -0.29 1.76 -5.62
N ARG A 112 0.70 0.90 -5.92
CA ARG A 112 1.57 0.25 -4.94
C ARG A 112 2.99 0.77 -5.12
N PHE A 113 3.71 1.00 -4.02
CA PHE A 113 5.05 1.58 -4.03
C PHE A 113 5.90 1.05 -2.89
N ASP A 114 7.21 1.03 -3.09
CA ASP A 114 8.17 0.54 -2.09
C ASP A 114 8.63 1.63 -1.12
N THR A 115 8.52 2.92 -1.49
CA THR A 115 9.05 4.04 -0.70
C THR A 115 8.07 5.21 -0.61
N VAL A 116 8.22 6.05 0.42
CA VAL A 116 7.45 7.29 0.58
C VAL A 116 7.74 8.27 -0.58
N SER A 117 8.97 8.28 -1.11
CA SER A 117 9.32 9.13 -2.25
C SER A 117 8.54 8.75 -3.52
N GLU A 118 8.35 7.44 -3.77
CA GLU A 118 7.54 6.97 -4.89
C GLU A 118 6.04 7.26 -4.70
N MET A 119 5.53 7.20 -3.47
CA MET A 119 4.17 7.66 -3.16
C MET A 119 3.97 9.13 -3.57
N LYS A 120 4.88 10.00 -3.14
CA LYS A 120 4.83 11.43 -3.47
C LYS A 120 4.96 11.66 -4.97
N ARG A 121 5.90 10.98 -5.63
CA ARG A 121 6.06 11.04 -7.09
C ARG A 121 4.74 10.69 -7.80
N PHE A 122 4.07 9.62 -7.36
CA PHE A 122 2.79 9.23 -7.95
C PHE A 122 1.72 10.31 -7.74
N GLN A 123 1.57 10.84 -6.52
CA GLN A 123 0.59 11.89 -6.23
C GLN A 123 0.82 13.14 -7.09
N GLU A 124 2.06 13.66 -7.12
CA GLU A 124 2.43 14.84 -7.92
C GLU A 124 2.15 14.63 -9.42
N ASN A 125 2.49 13.46 -9.96
CA ASN A 125 2.23 13.17 -11.38
C ASN A 125 0.73 12.96 -11.66
N LEU A 126 -0.01 12.29 -10.79
CA LEU A 126 -1.46 12.14 -10.94
C LEU A 126 -2.16 13.50 -10.96
N GLU A 127 -1.80 14.38 -10.04
CA GLU A 127 -2.34 15.75 -9.99
C GLU A 127 -1.98 16.55 -11.25
N ALA A 128 -0.73 16.45 -11.73
CA ALA A 128 -0.30 17.10 -12.97
C ALA A 128 -1.04 16.57 -14.21
N ILE A 129 -1.30 15.26 -14.29
CA ILE A 129 -2.10 14.65 -15.36
C ILE A 129 -3.55 15.17 -15.28
N CYS A 130 -4.11 15.19 -14.06
CA CYS A 130 -5.49 15.64 -13.85
C CYS A 130 -5.68 17.13 -14.11
N ALA A 131 -4.67 17.95 -13.94
CA ALA A 131 -4.69 19.37 -14.27
C ALA A 131 -4.70 19.66 -15.79
N LYS A 132 -4.29 18.70 -16.63
CA LYS A 132 -4.38 18.85 -18.10
C LYS A 132 -5.85 18.75 -18.55
N THR A 133 -6.18 19.44 -19.62
CA THR A 133 -7.47 19.34 -20.30
C THR A 133 -7.26 18.96 -21.76
N TYR A 134 -7.80 17.83 -22.19
CA TYR A 134 -7.73 17.32 -23.57
C TYR A 134 -9.02 17.62 -24.35
N VAL A 135 -10.15 17.57 -23.66
CA VAL A 135 -11.45 17.97 -24.21
C VAL A 135 -11.85 19.30 -23.58
N ASP A 136 -11.73 20.37 -24.35
CA ASP A 136 -12.02 21.74 -23.89
C ASP A 136 -13.41 21.83 -23.23
N GLY A 137 -13.47 22.47 -22.05
CA GLY A 137 -14.68 22.63 -21.24
C GLY A 137 -15.04 21.42 -20.37
N THR A 138 -14.19 20.41 -20.22
CA THR A 138 -14.30 19.41 -19.14
C THR A 138 -13.60 19.88 -17.88
N THR A 139 -14.00 19.34 -16.73
CA THR A 139 -13.31 19.51 -15.44
C THR A 139 -12.95 18.16 -14.82
N THR A 140 -11.83 18.11 -14.10
CA THR A 140 -11.35 16.90 -13.44
C THR A 140 -11.19 17.12 -11.94
N GLU A 141 -11.64 16.17 -11.14
CA GLU A 141 -11.47 16.13 -9.69
C GLU A 141 -10.73 14.86 -9.30
N VAL A 142 -9.86 14.95 -8.27
CA VAL A 142 -9.12 13.81 -7.70
C VAL A 142 -9.45 13.72 -6.22
N GLU A 143 -9.82 12.52 -5.77
CA GLU A 143 -10.05 12.21 -4.37
C GLU A 143 -9.19 11.01 -3.97
N TYR A 144 -8.37 11.15 -2.92
CA TYR A 144 -7.64 10.04 -2.33
C TYR A 144 -8.50 9.35 -1.27
N THR A 145 -8.89 8.10 -1.53
CA THR A 145 -9.86 7.36 -0.71
C THR A 145 -9.23 6.44 0.32
N SER A 146 -8.01 5.98 0.07
CA SER A 146 -7.28 5.09 0.97
C SER A 146 -5.78 5.26 0.79
N SER A 147 -5.04 5.24 1.90
CA SER A 147 -3.58 5.29 1.89
C SER A 147 -3.00 4.40 2.99
N PHE A 148 -1.95 3.65 2.65
CA PHE A 148 -1.11 2.93 3.58
C PHE A 148 0.35 3.29 3.33
N ALA A 149 1.07 3.68 4.39
CA ALA A 149 2.49 3.93 4.30
C ALA A 149 3.26 2.68 3.85
N PRO A 150 4.33 2.81 3.05
CA PRO A 150 5.22 1.71 2.77
C PRO A 150 5.97 1.31 4.05
N TYR A 151 6.18 0.03 4.23
CA TYR A 151 7.13 -0.48 5.21
C TYR A 151 8.46 -0.70 4.49
N GLU A 152 9.29 0.34 4.52
CA GLU A 152 10.56 0.38 3.78
C GLU A 152 11.61 -0.54 4.42
N THR A 153 12.44 -1.16 3.57
CA THR A 153 13.59 -1.94 4.01
C THR A 153 14.78 -0.98 4.21
N THR A 154 14.87 -0.38 5.40
CA THR A 154 15.95 0.54 5.78
C THR A 154 17.07 -0.18 6.54
N ASP A 155 18.23 0.47 6.70
CA ASP A 155 19.34 -0.08 7.49
C ASP A 155 18.91 -0.41 8.93
N VAL A 156 18.05 0.44 9.53
CA VAL A 156 17.52 0.22 10.88
C VAL A 156 16.68 -1.07 10.94
N VAL A 157 15.86 -1.33 9.95
CA VAL A 157 15.06 -2.57 9.84
C VAL A 157 15.98 -3.76 9.62
N MET A 158 16.99 -3.64 8.75
CA MET A 158 17.91 -4.73 8.47
C MET A 158 18.82 -5.06 9.66
N ASN A 159 19.27 -4.07 10.41
CA ASN A 159 20.02 -4.29 11.66
C ASN A 159 19.16 -5.05 12.68
N PHE A 160 17.89 -4.68 12.81
CA PHE A 160 16.97 -5.40 13.70
C PHE A 160 16.68 -6.83 13.18
N TRP A 161 16.56 -7.02 11.87
CA TRP A 161 16.42 -8.34 11.26
C TRP A 161 17.62 -9.26 11.58
N GLU A 162 18.87 -8.80 11.37
CA GLU A 162 20.06 -9.60 11.66
C GLU A 162 20.15 -9.92 13.16
N PHE A 163 19.84 -8.96 14.04
CA PHE A 163 19.79 -9.21 15.48
C PHE A 163 18.78 -10.29 15.87
N VAL A 164 17.58 -10.30 15.28
CA VAL A 164 16.57 -11.33 15.52
C VAL A 164 17.03 -12.68 15.01
N LYS A 165 17.64 -12.74 13.84
CA LYS A 165 18.18 -13.96 13.24
C LYS A 165 19.30 -14.58 14.10
N GLU A 166 20.25 -13.77 14.53
CA GLU A 166 21.33 -14.19 15.43
C GLU A 166 20.78 -14.69 16.77
N THR A 167 19.85 -13.94 17.37
CA THR A 167 19.20 -14.34 18.63
C THR A 167 18.47 -15.68 18.50
N ALA A 168 17.80 -15.95 17.37
CA ALA A 168 17.15 -17.24 17.16
C ALA A 168 18.15 -18.40 17.17
N VAL A 169 19.29 -18.22 16.51
CA VAL A 169 20.37 -19.23 16.50
C VAL A 169 20.97 -19.44 17.90
N GLU A 170 21.32 -18.38 18.61
CA GLU A 170 21.88 -18.42 19.97
C GLU A 170 20.93 -19.09 20.97
N ALA A 171 19.64 -18.86 20.81
CA ALA A 171 18.60 -19.47 21.65
C ALA A 171 18.28 -20.94 21.26
N GLY A 172 18.91 -21.50 20.24
CA GLY A 172 18.64 -22.85 19.74
C GLY A 172 17.23 -23.01 19.17
N LEU A 173 16.65 -21.93 18.63
CA LEU A 173 15.35 -21.94 17.99
C LEU A 173 15.47 -22.32 16.51
N GLU A 174 14.32 -22.63 15.89
CA GLU A 174 14.24 -22.88 14.46
C GLU A 174 14.72 -21.67 13.66
N GLU A 175 15.47 -21.92 12.58
CA GLU A 175 15.97 -20.87 11.69
C GLU A 175 14.81 -20.02 11.16
N VAL A 176 14.97 -18.71 11.26
CA VAL A 176 14.05 -17.74 10.68
C VAL A 176 14.58 -17.22 9.35
N LYS A 177 13.70 -17.06 8.37
CA LYS A 177 14.01 -16.50 7.04
C LYS A 177 13.48 -15.09 6.92
N GLY A 178 14.13 -14.28 6.10
CA GLY A 178 13.69 -12.91 5.83
C GLY A 178 13.01 -12.78 4.48
N LYS A 179 11.95 -11.95 4.39
CA LYS A 179 11.18 -11.79 3.16
C LYS A 179 10.56 -10.40 3.05
N ARG A 180 10.40 -9.92 1.80
CA ARG A 180 9.54 -8.78 1.48
C ARG A 180 8.20 -9.27 0.96
N LEU A 181 7.12 -8.54 1.24
CA LEU A 181 5.76 -8.89 0.83
C LEU A 181 5.07 -7.72 0.09
N GLY A 182 4.14 -8.04 -0.81
CA GLY A 182 3.42 -7.04 -1.60
C GLY A 182 2.22 -6.39 -0.88
N GLY A 183 1.69 -7.02 0.18
CA GLY A 183 0.56 -6.49 0.95
C GLY A 183 0.99 -5.43 1.95
N SER A 184 0.20 -4.36 2.12
CA SER A 184 0.46 -3.30 3.10
C SER A 184 0.29 -3.77 4.53
N SER A 185 0.85 -3.04 5.49
CA SER A 185 0.80 -3.35 6.93
C SER A 185 1.01 -2.08 7.76
N ASP A 186 0.50 -2.08 8.97
CA ASP A 186 0.68 -0.98 9.93
C ASP A 186 2.15 -0.81 10.39
N ALA A 187 3.05 -1.77 10.09
CA ALA A 187 4.48 -1.66 10.36
C ALA A 187 5.12 -0.42 9.70
N GLY A 188 4.59 0.04 8.55
CA GLY A 188 5.06 1.27 7.91
C GLY A 188 4.90 2.49 8.81
N TYR A 189 3.80 2.62 9.53
CA TYR A 189 3.56 3.75 10.44
C TYR A 189 4.47 3.69 11.67
N ILE A 190 4.75 2.50 12.20
CA ILE A 190 5.68 2.31 13.32
C ILE A 190 7.09 2.74 12.90
N LEU A 191 7.52 2.33 11.71
CA LEU A 191 8.83 2.72 11.16
C LEU A 191 8.93 4.24 10.95
N MET A 192 7.87 4.88 10.47
CA MET A 192 7.80 6.35 10.35
C MET A 192 7.94 7.06 11.70
N GLY A 193 7.57 6.43 12.82
CA GLY A 193 7.82 6.89 14.18
C GLY A 193 9.28 6.72 14.64
N GLY A 194 10.15 6.16 13.80
CA GLY A 194 11.58 5.97 14.07
C GLY A 194 11.93 4.69 14.83
N THR A 195 10.96 3.82 15.13
CA THR A 195 11.20 2.56 15.85
C THR A 195 11.45 1.43 14.85
N PRO A 196 12.56 0.65 14.98
CA PRO A 196 12.79 -0.54 14.18
C PRO A 196 11.68 -1.55 14.44
N VAL A 197 11.10 -2.08 13.38
CA VAL A 197 9.98 -3.00 13.47
C VAL A 197 10.19 -4.18 12.51
N LEU A 198 9.73 -5.36 12.90
CA LEU A 198 9.60 -6.49 12.00
C LEU A 198 8.16 -6.98 12.00
N CYS A 199 7.69 -7.40 10.82
CA CYS A 199 6.30 -7.78 10.58
C CYS A 199 6.16 -9.30 10.39
N SER A 200 4.93 -9.82 10.44
CA SER A 200 4.62 -11.24 10.35
C SER A 200 5.17 -12.09 11.51
N PHE A 201 5.20 -11.49 12.71
CA PHE A 201 5.53 -12.19 13.95
C PHE A 201 4.34 -12.95 14.57
N GLY A 202 3.15 -12.81 14.02
CA GLY A 202 1.96 -13.52 14.48
C GLY A 202 1.99 -15.02 14.23
N ILE A 203 0.90 -15.69 14.60
CA ILE A 203 0.67 -17.11 14.32
C ILE A 203 0.83 -17.40 12.82
N GLN A 204 1.50 -18.50 12.47
CA GLN A 204 1.66 -18.91 11.08
C GLN A 204 0.33 -19.37 10.48
N GLY A 205 0.05 -18.94 9.27
CA GLY A 205 -1.18 -19.28 8.57
C GLY A 205 -1.17 -18.84 7.12
N GLU A 206 -2.21 -19.18 6.42
CA GLU A 206 -2.41 -18.83 5.00
C GLU A 206 -3.86 -18.52 4.68
N TRP A 207 -4.10 -18.10 3.45
CA TRP A 207 -5.39 -17.80 2.87
C TRP A 207 -6.13 -16.64 3.54
N ASN A 208 -5.37 -15.67 4.06
CA ASN A 208 -5.91 -14.47 4.72
C ASN A 208 -7.01 -13.83 3.88
N HIS A 209 -8.07 -13.35 4.55
CA HIS A 209 -9.25 -12.70 3.93
C HIS A 209 -10.10 -13.64 3.04
N THR A 210 -9.97 -14.95 3.21
CA THR A 210 -10.80 -15.94 2.49
C THR A 210 -11.50 -16.88 3.48
N THR A 211 -12.50 -17.61 2.98
CA THR A 211 -13.21 -18.65 3.76
C THR A 211 -12.34 -19.89 4.06
N ARG A 212 -11.11 -19.92 3.48
CA ARG A 212 -10.13 -21.01 3.70
C ARG A 212 -9.03 -20.60 4.66
N GLU A 213 -9.12 -19.42 5.25
CA GLU A 213 -8.12 -18.93 6.20
C GLU A 213 -7.92 -19.91 7.35
N TYR A 214 -6.66 -20.21 7.64
CA TYR A 214 -6.29 -21.08 8.75
C TYR A 214 -5.06 -20.58 9.46
N ALA A 215 -4.86 -21.05 10.70
CA ALA A 215 -3.67 -20.82 11.48
C ALA A 215 -3.13 -22.14 12.05
N LEU A 216 -1.82 -22.22 12.28
CA LEU A 216 -1.12 -23.35 12.87
C LEU A 216 -0.93 -23.11 14.39
N PRO A 217 -1.75 -23.68 15.30
CA PRO A 217 -1.71 -23.35 16.73
C PRO A 217 -0.33 -23.56 17.37
N GLY A 218 0.42 -24.58 16.93
CA GLY A 218 1.77 -24.86 17.42
C GLY A 218 2.77 -23.72 17.19
N SER A 219 2.57 -22.93 16.12
CA SER A 219 3.46 -21.81 15.80
C SER A 219 3.33 -20.64 16.77
N MET A 220 2.23 -20.54 17.51
CA MET A 220 2.07 -19.51 18.54
C MET A 220 3.13 -19.65 19.65
N CYS A 221 3.44 -20.87 20.06
CA CYS A 221 4.48 -21.12 21.05
C CYS A 221 5.88 -20.82 20.51
N SER A 222 6.19 -21.21 19.26
CA SER A 222 7.49 -20.93 18.66
C SER A 222 7.73 -19.44 18.44
N ARG A 223 6.71 -18.69 17.97
CA ARG A 223 6.75 -17.23 17.84
C ARG A 223 6.88 -16.52 19.19
N GLY A 224 6.13 -16.99 20.20
CA GLY A 224 6.25 -16.47 21.57
C GLY A 224 7.66 -16.68 22.16
N LYS A 225 8.27 -17.83 21.93
CA LYS A 225 9.67 -18.10 22.36
C LYS A 225 10.65 -17.17 21.66
N LEU A 226 10.51 -16.94 20.34
CA LEU A 226 11.38 -16.05 19.58
C LEU A 226 11.26 -14.61 20.10
N ILE A 227 10.05 -14.08 20.26
CA ILE A 227 9.84 -12.73 20.79
C ILE A 227 10.44 -12.60 22.19
N SER A 228 10.24 -13.59 23.05
CA SER A 228 10.80 -13.59 24.41
C SER A 228 12.32 -13.61 24.41
N ALA A 229 12.95 -14.43 23.54
CA ALA A 229 14.40 -14.47 23.40
C ALA A 229 14.96 -13.11 22.93
N VAL A 230 14.32 -12.49 21.93
CA VAL A 230 14.70 -11.15 21.44
C VAL A 230 14.60 -10.11 22.53
N ILE A 231 13.48 -10.07 23.28
CA ILE A 231 13.28 -9.12 24.39
C ILE A 231 14.35 -9.29 25.47
N LEU A 232 14.65 -10.52 25.88
CA LEU A 232 15.65 -10.80 26.90
C LEU A 232 17.07 -10.42 26.44
N ASN A 233 17.31 -10.40 25.14
CA ASN A 233 18.61 -10.08 24.55
C ASN A 233 18.74 -8.63 24.08
N LEU A 234 17.71 -7.80 24.21
CA LEU A 234 17.66 -6.41 23.70
C LEU A 234 18.82 -5.52 24.17
N LYS A 235 19.40 -5.80 25.35
CA LYS A 235 20.59 -5.06 25.84
C LYS A 235 21.79 -5.15 24.87
N ASN A 236 21.82 -6.13 23.97
CA ASN A 236 22.86 -6.37 22.98
C ASN A 236 22.51 -5.76 21.61
N PHE A 237 21.28 -5.30 21.42
CA PHE A 237 20.85 -4.58 20.22
C PHE A 237 21.35 -3.13 20.27
N LYS A 238 22.08 -2.70 19.21
CA LYS A 238 22.71 -1.37 19.11
C LYS A 238 22.19 -0.59 17.91
#